data_5b2d6d863fc59dea49f40b29c70869b3
#
_entry.id   5b2d6d863fc59dea49f40b29c70869b3
#
_cell.length_a   1.000
_cell.length_b   1.000
_cell.length_c   1.000
_cell.angle_alpha   90.00
_cell.angle_beta   90.00
_cell.angle_gamma   90.00
#
_symmetry.space_group_name_H-M   'P 1'
#
loop_
_entity.id
_entity.type
_entity.pdbx_description
1 polymer ?
#
loop_
_entity_poly.entity_id
_entity_poly.type
_entity_poly.pdbx_seq_one_letter_code
_entity_poly.pdbx_strand_id
1 'polypeptide(L)'
;MIENFPYGKAPFWLVFLALFSSVVLFATRQRAAEARADLTLATFAVQHHAAYKKVLPEFERQHGVRVGLQLVDMRALQTRLQNAMLAGTEVPDLVEIPDGSIGYFTRGPLKDVGFLDLTERIEHEDYRPRIVHSRFSKWESRGRLFAVPHDVHPVMLVYRSDLLEALGIDAEKLDTWEAFVAAGQKVRQDFDGDGVVDRHMIDLPSAGGFGLTILLTQRGIGLFGSQGEVTFNVPLTVETMVWYLHQTHGPQKISTECGWGQSLMKAMTDGLALFYIAPDWRSYLIQTDVPNLRGKMKLLPLPAWEKGGRRTSVWGGTGLAITRASPKQDLAWALAKFLYFNPTELGKRFTETNILPPFKDAWDLSEFQAPSEFYSGQRLGAEYAKLAPETPPVWDSPYSGVAEGKVSEVFLRAVGHYEQRGDKGLRELIQRELDAAESYVNRVMARNVLGRTP
;
A
#
# COMPACT_ATOMS: atom_id res chain seq x y z
N MET A 1 -43.59 -46.71 30.36
CA MET A 1 -44.32 -45.60 29.72
C MET A 1 -43.66 -45.09 28.42
N ILE A 2 -42.45 -45.50 28.06
CA ILE A 2 -41.70 -45.04 26.84
C ILE A 2 -41.91 -46.03 25.66
N GLU A 3 -42.46 -47.22 25.88
CA GLU A 3 -42.62 -48.26 24.86
C GLU A 3 -43.82 -48.09 23.92
N ASN A 4 -44.70 -47.16 24.22
CA ASN A 4 -45.97 -46.95 23.48
C ASN A 4 -46.04 -45.68 22.69
N PHE A 5 -44.86 -45.03 22.39
CA PHE A 5 -44.83 -43.86 21.53
C PHE A 5 -44.90 -44.31 20.06
N PRO A 6 -45.76 -43.72 19.20
CA PRO A 6 -45.97 -44.16 17.82
C PRO A 6 -44.73 -44.08 16.90
N TYR A 7 -43.64 -43.45 17.35
CA TYR A 7 -42.37 -43.36 16.63
C TYR A 7 -41.16 -43.87 17.44
N GLY A 8 -41.41 -44.73 18.44
CA GLY A 8 -40.40 -45.30 19.30
C GLY A 8 -39.62 -44.27 20.12
N LYS A 9 -38.31 -44.45 20.28
CA LYS A 9 -37.46 -43.56 21.07
C LYS A 9 -36.94 -42.31 20.30
N ALA A 10 -37.23 -42.20 19.01
CA ALA A 10 -36.71 -41.13 18.16
C ALA A 10 -37.13 -39.70 18.60
N PRO A 11 -38.42 -39.44 18.96
CA PRO A 11 -38.82 -38.12 19.47
C PRO A 11 -38.08 -37.71 20.74
N PHE A 12 -37.79 -38.69 21.62
CA PHE A 12 -37.06 -38.44 22.87
C PHE A 12 -35.63 -38.01 22.62
N TRP A 13 -34.93 -38.66 21.67
CA TRP A 13 -33.58 -38.29 21.29
C TRP A 13 -33.53 -36.94 20.56
N LEU A 14 -34.53 -36.59 19.76
CA LEU A 14 -34.63 -35.28 19.10
C LEU A 14 -34.80 -34.14 20.13
N VAL A 15 -35.68 -34.33 21.14
CA VAL A 15 -35.86 -33.34 22.22
C VAL A 15 -34.57 -33.22 23.05
N PHE A 16 -33.93 -34.35 23.38
CA PHE A 16 -32.64 -34.33 24.10
C PHE A 16 -31.55 -33.60 23.32
N LEU A 17 -31.39 -33.87 22.02
CA LEU A 17 -30.45 -33.20 21.15
C LEU A 17 -30.75 -31.70 21.04
N ALA A 18 -32.00 -31.30 20.91
CA ALA A 18 -32.40 -29.90 20.88
C ALA A 18 -32.07 -29.16 22.18
N LEU A 19 -32.38 -29.78 23.33
CA LEU A 19 -32.06 -29.22 24.65
C LEU A 19 -30.53 -29.14 24.86
N PHE A 20 -29.79 -30.20 24.53
CA PHE A 20 -28.35 -30.24 24.64
C PHE A 20 -27.69 -29.16 23.74
N SER A 21 -28.12 -29.06 22.49
CA SER A 21 -27.66 -28.02 21.58
C SER A 21 -27.98 -26.62 22.09
N SER A 22 -29.16 -26.42 22.68
CA SER A 22 -29.55 -25.13 23.27
C SER A 22 -28.68 -24.76 24.48
N VAL A 23 -28.35 -25.74 25.35
CA VAL A 23 -27.45 -25.54 26.50
C VAL A 23 -26.02 -25.24 26.03
N VAL A 24 -25.53 -25.97 25.03
CA VAL A 24 -24.18 -25.71 24.44
C VAL A 24 -24.16 -24.35 23.80
N LEU A 25 -25.17 -23.95 23.02
CA LEU A 25 -25.28 -22.63 22.42
C LEU A 25 -25.37 -21.52 23.47
N PHE A 26 -26.10 -21.74 24.56
CA PHE A 26 -26.20 -20.78 25.65
C PHE A 26 -24.86 -20.62 26.40
N ALA A 27 -24.19 -21.73 26.71
CA ALA A 27 -22.90 -21.74 27.38
C ALA A 27 -21.80 -21.11 26.50
N THR A 28 -21.82 -21.39 25.19
CA THR A 28 -20.87 -20.75 24.23
C THR A 28 -21.18 -19.27 24.05
N ARG A 29 -22.44 -18.84 24.04
CA ARG A 29 -22.85 -17.44 24.06
C ARG A 29 -22.40 -16.69 25.31
N GLN A 30 -22.56 -17.29 26.50
CA GLN A 30 -22.09 -16.71 27.76
C GLN A 30 -20.55 -16.58 27.77
N ARG A 31 -19.79 -17.62 27.37
CA ARG A 31 -18.34 -17.53 27.24
C ARG A 31 -17.91 -16.49 26.22
N ALA A 32 -18.62 -16.35 25.11
CA ALA A 32 -18.38 -15.31 24.13
C ALA A 32 -18.71 -13.90 24.67
N ALA A 33 -19.72 -13.76 25.52
CA ALA A 33 -20.06 -12.49 26.17
C ALA A 33 -19.03 -12.10 27.25
N GLU A 34 -18.54 -13.07 28.04
CA GLU A 34 -17.46 -12.86 29.03
C GLU A 34 -16.09 -12.58 28.36
N ALA A 35 -15.92 -13.03 27.10
CA ALA A 35 -14.73 -12.78 26.30
C ALA A 35 -14.84 -11.56 25.35
N ARG A 36 -15.92 -10.76 25.47
CA ARG A 36 -16.11 -9.60 24.60
C ARG A 36 -14.98 -8.59 24.83
N ALA A 37 -14.29 -8.24 23.74
CA ALA A 37 -13.26 -7.21 23.76
C ALA A 37 -13.88 -5.85 24.12
N ASP A 38 -13.14 -5.05 24.89
CA ASP A 38 -13.56 -3.70 25.25
C ASP A 38 -13.39 -2.74 24.07
N LEU A 39 -12.42 -3.01 23.23
CA LEU A 39 -12.11 -2.27 22.01
C LEU A 39 -11.78 -3.24 20.90
N THR A 40 -12.13 -2.92 19.65
CA THR A 40 -11.89 -3.78 18.49
C THR A 40 -11.05 -3.05 17.44
N LEU A 41 -10.00 -3.72 16.95
CA LEU A 41 -9.11 -3.24 15.89
C LEU A 41 -9.10 -4.25 14.74
N ALA A 42 -9.45 -3.81 13.54
CA ALA A 42 -9.34 -4.62 12.34
C ALA A 42 -8.18 -4.13 11.46
N THR A 43 -7.39 -5.07 10.96
CA THR A 43 -6.32 -4.82 9.98
C THR A 43 -6.40 -5.81 8.82
N PHE A 44 -5.88 -5.41 7.68
CA PHE A 44 -5.72 -6.28 6.51
C PHE A 44 -4.27 -6.78 6.33
N ALA A 45 -3.31 -6.13 6.97
CA ALA A 45 -1.89 -6.41 6.81
C ALA A 45 -1.43 -7.49 7.80
N VAL A 46 -0.96 -8.62 7.27
CA VAL A 46 -0.48 -9.76 8.07
C VAL A 46 0.67 -9.35 9.00
N GLN A 47 1.60 -8.51 8.51
CA GLN A 47 2.73 -8.02 9.27
C GLN A 47 2.29 -7.11 10.43
N HIS A 48 1.32 -6.21 10.19
CA HIS A 48 0.76 -5.34 11.22
C HIS A 48 0.05 -6.16 12.29
N HIS A 49 -0.78 -7.12 11.88
CA HIS A 49 -1.45 -8.02 12.81
C HIS A 49 -0.46 -8.76 13.71
N ALA A 50 0.63 -9.31 13.12
CA ALA A 50 1.65 -10.02 13.88
C ALA A 50 2.39 -9.09 14.86
N ALA A 51 2.74 -7.88 14.45
CA ALA A 51 3.38 -6.88 15.30
C ALA A 51 2.44 -6.41 16.43
N TYR A 52 1.20 -6.08 16.12
CA TYR A 52 0.22 -5.61 17.12
C TYR A 52 -0.08 -6.67 18.17
N LYS A 53 -0.19 -7.93 17.78
CA LYS A 53 -0.40 -9.04 18.72
C LYS A 53 0.66 -9.10 19.82
N LYS A 54 1.89 -8.65 19.55
CA LYS A 54 2.99 -8.63 20.51
C LYS A 54 2.90 -7.46 21.49
N VAL A 55 2.39 -6.31 21.04
CA VAL A 55 2.44 -5.06 21.82
C VAL A 55 1.13 -4.73 22.51
N LEU A 56 -0.02 -5.22 22.01
CA LEU A 56 -1.33 -4.98 22.61
C LEU A 56 -1.44 -5.40 24.08
N PRO A 57 -0.85 -6.51 24.57
CA PRO A 57 -0.91 -6.87 25.99
C PRO A 57 -0.35 -5.77 26.92
N GLU A 58 0.59 -4.95 26.47
CA GLU A 58 1.09 -3.80 27.22
C GLU A 58 0.03 -2.70 27.35
N PHE A 59 -0.62 -2.35 26.24
CA PHE A 59 -1.72 -1.39 26.22
C PHE A 59 -2.90 -1.85 27.11
N GLU A 60 -3.27 -3.13 27.00
CA GLU A 60 -4.34 -3.74 27.79
C GLU A 60 -4.06 -3.64 29.29
N ARG A 61 -2.81 -3.92 29.71
CA ARG A 61 -2.40 -3.81 31.10
C ARG A 61 -2.41 -2.36 31.59
N GLN A 62 -1.95 -1.39 30.78
CA GLN A 62 -1.91 0.02 31.14
C GLN A 62 -3.31 0.62 31.32
N HIS A 63 -4.28 0.18 30.52
CA HIS A 63 -5.63 0.76 30.49
C HIS A 63 -6.70 -0.12 31.17
N GLY A 64 -6.36 -1.33 31.59
CA GLY A 64 -7.31 -2.27 32.21
C GLY A 64 -8.41 -2.75 31.25
N VAL A 65 -8.09 -2.89 29.96
CA VAL A 65 -9.04 -3.23 28.89
C VAL A 65 -8.55 -4.40 28.06
N ARG A 66 -9.43 -5.00 27.26
CA ARG A 66 -9.10 -6.05 26.28
C ARG A 66 -9.30 -5.51 24.86
N VAL A 67 -8.34 -5.73 23.96
CA VAL A 67 -8.40 -5.34 22.56
C VAL A 67 -8.61 -6.57 21.68
N GLY A 68 -9.72 -6.63 20.97
CA GLY A 68 -10.01 -7.65 19.97
C GLY A 68 -9.34 -7.31 18.64
N LEU A 69 -8.21 -7.96 18.34
CA LEU A 69 -7.49 -7.78 17.08
C LEU A 69 -8.01 -8.74 16.01
N GLN A 70 -8.38 -8.22 14.84
CA GLN A 70 -8.92 -8.97 13.71
C GLN A 70 -8.05 -8.81 12.47
N LEU A 71 -7.70 -9.93 11.83
CA LEU A 71 -7.10 -9.95 10.49
C LEU A 71 -8.20 -10.28 9.48
N VAL A 72 -8.41 -9.39 8.51
CA VAL A 72 -9.45 -9.52 7.49
C VAL A 72 -8.84 -9.26 6.12
N ASP A 73 -9.18 -10.05 5.10
CA ASP A 73 -8.76 -9.74 3.73
C ASP A 73 -9.11 -8.30 3.35
N MET A 74 -8.21 -7.62 2.65
CA MET A 74 -8.33 -6.20 2.32
C MET A 74 -9.62 -5.83 1.59
N ARG A 75 -10.02 -6.61 0.58
CA ARG A 75 -11.26 -6.36 -0.18
C ARG A 75 -12.49 -6.69 0.65
N ALA A 76 -12.42 -7.76 1.42
CA ALA A 76 -13.49 -8.15 2.33
C ALA A 76 -13.70 -7.11 3.44
N LEU A 77 -12.63 -6.54 4.00
CA LEU A 77 -12.68 -5.49 5.01
C LEU A 77 -13.39 -4.25 4.48
N GLN A 78 -12.98 -3.75 3.31
CA GLN A 78 -13.60 -2.58 2.66
C GLN A 78 -15.09 -2.80 2.42
N THR A 79 -15.46 -3.94 1.82
CA THR A 79 -16.87 -4.26 1.52
C THR A 79 -17.72 -4.38 2.79
N ARG A 80 -17.18 -5.04 3.84
CA ARG A 80 -17.86 -5.17 5.14
C ARG A 80 -18.10 -3.82 5.80
N LEU A 81 -17.09 -2.95 5.81
CA LEU A 81 -17.20 -1.60 6.37
C LEU A 81 -18.26 -0.78 5.65
N GLN A 82 -18.25 -0.76 4.32
CA GLN A 82 -19.24 -0.04 3.53
C GLN A 82 -20.66 -0.53 3.84
N ASN A 83 -20.88 -1.83 3.82
CA ASN A 83 -22.19 -2.42 4.09
C ASN A 83 -22.64 -2.16 5.53
N ALA A 84 -21.74 -2.32 6.51
CA ALA A 84 -22.08 -2.13 7.92
C ALA A 84 -22.39 -0.65 8.23
N MET A 85 -21.63 0.30 7.67
CA MET A 85 -21.89 1.73 7.84
C MET A 85 -23.24 2.14 7.20
N LEU A 86 -23.55 1.62 6.01
CA LEU A 86 -24.84 1.88 5.35
C LEU A 86 -26.01 1.27 6.09
N ALA A 87 -25.85 0.08 6.64
CA ALA A 87 -26.91 -0.63 7.37
C ALA A 87 -27.03 -0.19 8.85
N GLY A 88 -26.10 0.64 9.35
CA GLY A 88 -26.06 1.01 10.77
C GLY A 88 -25.77 -0.18 11.71
N THR A 89 -25.05 -1.19 11.20
CA THR A 89 -24.69 -2.38 11.99
C THR A 89 -23.32 -2.22 12.65
N GLU A 90 -22.94 -3.18 13.50
CA GLU A 90 -21.68 -3.15 14.26
C GLU A 90 -20.46 -3.08 13.32
N VAL A 91 -19.57 -2.13 13.59
CA VAL A 91 -18.27 -1.95 12.94
C VAL A 91 -17.16 -2.00 13.99
N PRO A 92 -15.92 -2.34 13.63
CA PRO A 92 -14.78 -2.23 14.55
C PRO A 92 -14.60 -0.79 15.04
N ASP A 93 -14.10 -0.60 16.27
CA ASP A 93 -13.82 0.73 16.83
C ASP A 93 -12.68 1.43 16.07
N LEU A 94 -11.63 0.67 15.74
CA LEU A 94 -10.53 1.11 14.90
C LEU A 94 -10.40 0.18 13.69
N VAL A 95 -9.99 0.78 12.58
CA VAL A 95 -9.75 0.00 11.35
C VAL A 95 -8.55 0.57 10.60
N GLU A 96 -7.64 -0.30 10.21
CA GLU A 96 -6.64 0.02 9.20
C GLU A 96 -7.25 -0.10 7.81
N ILE A 97 -7.20 0.98 7.07
CA ILE A 97 -7.68 1.06 5.68
C ILE A 97 -6.48 1.23 4.73
N PRO A 98 -6.47 0.52 3.59
CA PRO A 98 -5.42 0.70 2.58
C PRO A 98 -5.61 2.03 1.84
N ASP A 99 -4.51 2.51 1.23
CA ASP A 99 -4.57 3.67 0.33
C ASP A 99 -5.56 3.45 -0.83
N GLY A 100 -6.09 4.54 -1.39
CA GLY A 100 -7.15 4.50 -2.38
C GLY A 100 -8.53 4.11 -1.83
N SER A 101 -8.66 3.89 -0.51
CA SER A 101 -9.91 3.47 0.11
C SER A 101 -10.70 4.59 0.76
N ILE A 102 -10.05 5.65 1.27
CA ILE A 102 -10.76 6.73 1.98
C ILE A 102 -11.81 7.41 1.09
N GLY A 103 -11.53 7.53 -0.19
CA GLY A 103 -12.45 8.10 -1.17
C GLY A 103 -13.81 7.42 -1.21
N TYR A 104 -13.88 6.10 -0.99
CA TYR A 104 -15.16 5.38 -0.96
C TYR A 104 -16.07 5.83 0.18
N PHE A 105 -15.49 6.25 1.30
CA PHE A 105 -16.19 6.68 2.51
C PHE A 105 -16.48 8.18 2.55
N THR A 106 -15.83 8.96 1.69
CA THR A 106 -15.95 10.43 1.66
C THR A 106 -16.79 10.98 0.50
N ARG A 107 -17.55 10.09 -0.19
CA ARG A 107 -18.37 10.46 -1.37
C ARG A 107 -19.54 11.39 -1.05
N GLY A 108 -20.14 11.26 0.13
CA GLY A 108 -21.29 12.05 0.60
C GLY A 108 -20.86 13.28 1.42
N PRO A 109 -21.81 13.94 2.10
CA PRO A 109 -21.54 15.05 3.01
C PRO A 109 -20.55 14.64 4.11
N LEU A 110 -19.70 15.58 4.58
CA LEU A 110 -18.71 15.28 5.63
C LEU A 110 -19.34 14.74 6.92
N LYS A 111 -20.54 15.20 7.26
CA LYS A 111 -21.29 14.73 8.44
C LYS A 111 -21.69 13.25 8.36
N ASP A 112 -21.72 12.67 7.15
CA ASP A 112 -22.14 11.27 6.92
C ASP A 112 -20.94 10.32 6.75
N VAL A 113 -19.70 10.86 6.80
CA VAL A 113 -18.48 10.03 6.78
C VAL A 113 -18.48 9.12 8.02
N GLY A 114 -18.36 7.82 7.82
CA GLY A 114 -18.42 6.82 8.89
C GLY A 114 -17.21 6.82 9.84
N PHE A 115 -16.20 7.64 9.57
CA PHE A 115 -15.01 7.81 10.40
C PHE A 115 -15.05 9.10 11.19
N LEU A 116 -14.37 9.10 12.34
CA LEU A 116 -14.18 10.27 13.17
C LEU A 116 -13.25 11.27 12.48
N ASP A 117 -13.61 12.54 12.51
CA ASP A 117 -12.70 13.62 12.13
C ASP A 117 -11.61 13.77 13.20
N LEU A 118 -10.36 13.52 12.80
CA LEU A 118 -9.19 13.51 13.67
C LEU A 118 -8.41 14.85 13.59
N THR A 119 -8.86 15.82 12.80
CA THR A 119 -8.16 17.08 12.54
C THR A 119 -7.80 17.79 13.84
N GLU A 120 -8.79 18.02 14.69
CA GLU A 120 -8.57 18.74 15.95
C GLU A 120 -7.65 17.97 16.91
N ARG A 121 -7.76 16.64 16.98
CA ARG A 121 -6.91 15.80 17.85
C ARG A 121 -5.44 15.88 17.45
N ILE A 122 -5.14 15.83 16.14
CA ILE A 122 -3.79 15.94 15.60
C ILE A 122 -3.19 17.32 15.84
N GLU A 123 -3.99 18.38 15.71
CA GLU A 123 -3.54 19.77 15.92
C GLU A 123 -3.32 20.07 17.42
N HIS A 124 -4.29 19.76 18.29
CA HIS A 124 -4.21 20.07 19.72
C HIS A 124 -3.07 19.33 20.45
N GLU A 125 -2.70 18.13 19.98
CA GLU A 125 -1.62 17.37 20.58
C GLU A 125 -0.27 17.57 19.83
N ASP A 126 -0.20 18.58 18.93
CA ASP A 126 1.01 18.97 18.18
C ASP A 126 1.68 17.81 17.42
N TYR A 127 0.88 16.90 16.84
CA TYR A 127 1.41 15.81 16.05
C TYR A 127 1.71 16.19 14.59
N ARG A 128 0.99 17.17 14.01
CA ARG A 128 1.12 17.50 12.58
C ARG A 128 2.57 17.85 12.17
N PRO A 129 3.34 18.69 12.86
CA PRO A 129 4.72 19.01 12.48
C PRO A 129 5.69 17.84 12.68
N ARG A 130 5.33 16.86 13.51
CA ARG A 130 6.14 15.68 13.83
C ARG A 130 5.95 14.54 12.83
N ILE A 131 4.97 14.62 11.94
CA ILE A 131 4.63 13.64 10.93
C ILE A 131 5.10 14.14 9.56
N VAL A 132 5.50 13.23 8.67
CA VAL A 132 5.82 13.55 7.26
C VAL A 132 4.58 14.14 6.59
N HIS A 133 4.64 15.41 6.21
CA HIS A 133 3.48 16.18 5.75
C HIS A 133 2.75 15.56 4.56
N SER A 134 3.50 15.07 3.57
CA SER A 134 2.91 14.44 2.37
C SER A 134 2.04 13.21 2.67
N ARG A 135 2.17 12.61 3.87
CA ARG A 135 1.42 11.40 4.20
C ARG A 135 -0.02 11.66 4.64
N PHE A 136 -0.34 12.90 5.01
CA PHE A 136 -1.72 13.27 5.32
C PHE A 136 -2.63 13.29 4.08
N SER A 137 -2.08 13.64 2.91
CA SER A 137 -2.87 13.84 1.69
C SER A 137 -3.77 12.67 1.30
N LYS A 138 -3.34 11.43 1.61
CA LYS A 138 -4.13 10.22 1.33
C LYS A 138 -5.36 10.06 2.25
N TRP A 139 -5.33 10.69 3.42
CA TRP A 139 -6.31 10.49 4.49
C TRP A 139 -7.18 11.72 4.74
N GLU A 140 -6.88 12.79 4.03
CA GLU A 140 -7.64 14.04 4.08
C GLU A 140 -8.70 14.10 2.99
N SER A 141 -9.86 14.61 3.32
CA SER A 141 -10.90 14.97 2.35
C SER A 141 -11.52 16.30 2.77
N ARG A 142 -11.54 17.26 1.86
CA ARG A 142 -12.14 18.58 2.08
C ARG A 142 -11.63 19.26 3.34
N GLY A 143 -10.32 19.17 3.60
CA GLY A 143 -9.63 19.78 4.74
C GLY A 143 -9.86 19.08 6.09
N ARG A 144 -10.41 17.86 6.09
CA ARG A 144 -10.61 17.05 7.30
C ARG A 144 -9.82 15.75 7.22
N LEU A 145 -9.20 15.36 8.32
CA LEU A 145 -8.40 14.14 8.46
C LEU A 145 -9.25 13.00 9.03
N PHE A 146 -9.37 11.88 8.30
CA PHE A 146 -10.20 10.74 8.70
C PHE A 146 -9.40 9.50 9.09
N ALA A 147 -8.09 9.50 8.87
CA ALA A 147 -7.20 8.44 9.35
C ALA A 147 -5.80 8.98 9.63
N VAL A 148 -5.12 8.38 10.59
CA VAL A 148 -3.71 8.67 10.89
C VAL A 148 -2.83 7.83 9.97
N PRO A 149 -1.84 8.42 9.27
CA PRO A 149 -0.93 7.66 8.42
C PRO A 149 -0.04 6.73 9.25
N HIS A 150 0.07 5.47 8.78
CA HIS A 150 0.89 4.43 9.40
C HIS A 150 2.35 4.47 8.95
N ASP A 151 2.61 4.90 7.71
CA ASP A 151 3.83 4.65 6.97
C ASP A 151 4.20 5.81 6.05
N VAL A 152 5.46 5.81 5.59
CA VAL A 152 5.93 6.72 4.53
C VAL A 152 5.99 6.02 3.18
N HIS A 153 6.50 4.81 3.15
CA HIS A 153 6.73 3.99 1.95
C HIS A 153 7.55 4.69 0.86
N PRO A 154 8.73 5.22 1.20
CA PRO A 154 9.62 5.78 0.18
C PRO A 154 10.07 4.66 -0.74
N VAL A 155 9.89 4.86 -2.05
CA VAL A 155 10.25 3.87 -3.06
C VAL A 155 11.72 3.98 -3.39
N MET A 156 12.40 2.85 -3.38
CA MET A 156 13.79 2.66 -3.83
C MET A 156 13.84 1.51 -4.86
N LEU A 157 15.02 1.26 -5.39
CA LEU A 157 15.35 0.05 -6.13
C LEU A 157 16.10 -0.91 -5.22
N VAL A 158 15.64 -2.14 -5.10
CA VAL A 158 16.43 -3.26 -4.55
C VAL A 158 17.17 -3.91 -5.71
N TYR A 159 18.46 -4.24 -5.54
CA TYR A 159 19.24 -4.81 -6.63
C TYR A 159 20.23 -5.88 -6.18
N ARG A 160 20.61 -6.75 -7.12
CA ARG A 160 21.66 -7.78 -7.00
C ARG A 160 23.01 -7.11 -7.13
N SER A 161 23.59 -6.69 -5.99
CA SER A 161 24.88 -5.99 -5.95
C SER A 161 26.04 -6.87 -6.44
N ASP A 162 26.01 -8.16 -6.16
CA ASP A 162 26.99 -9.12 -6.64
C ASP A 162 27.03 -9.23 -8.17
N LEU A 163 25.86 -9.26 -8.81
CA LEU A 163 25.78 -9.31 -10.29
C LEU A 163 26.15 -7.98 -10.95
N LEU A 164 25.76 -6.86 -10.33
CA LEU A 164 26.10 -5.54 -10.86
C LEU A 164 27.61 -5.30 -10.81
N GLU A 165 28.27 -5.71 -9.70
CA GLU A 165 29.71 -5.66 -9.52
C GLU A 165 30.43 -6.56 -10.56
N ALA A 166 29.96 -7.79 -10.76
CA ALA A 166 30.50 -8.71 -11.76
C ALA A 166 30.43 -8.16 -13.20
N LEU A 167 29.43 -7.31 -13.48
CA LEU A 167 29.29 -6.61 -14.76
C LEU A 167 30.10 -5.31 -14.84
N GLY A 168 30.82 -4.92 -13.79
CA GLY A 168 31.59 -3.70 -13.72
C GLY A 168 30.73 -2.42 -13.77
N ILE A 169 29.47 -2.50 -13.35
CA ILE A 169 28.54 -1.37 -13.33
C ILE A 169 28.54 -0.76 -11.92
N ASP A 170 28.87 0.53 -11.86
CA ASP A 170 28.86 1.31 -10.63
C ASP A 170 27.44 1.84 -10.36
N ALA A 171 26.82 1.36 -9.28
CA ALA A 171 25.45 1.72 -8.90
C ALA A 171 25.31 3.23 -8.60
N GLU A 172 26.36 3.90 -8.08
CA GLU A 172 26.31 5.33 -7.75
C GLU A 172 26.20 6.23 -8.99
N LYS A 173 26.59 5.71 -10.16
CA LYS A 173 26.46 6.39 -11.46
C LYS A 173 25.09 6.22 -12.10
N LEU A 174 24.20 5.44 -11.49
CA LEU A 174 22.82 5.23 -11.94
C LEU A 174 21.87 6.26 -11.29
N ASP A 175 22.27 7.52 -11.28
CA ASP A 175 21.56 8.60 -10.59
C ASP A 175 20.42 9.23 -11.42
N THR A 176 20.40 8.96 -12.74
CA THR A 176 19.32 9.38 -13.65
C THR A 176 18.74 8.19 -14.43
N TRP A 177 17.48 8.30 -14.86
CA TRP A 177 16.85 7.28 -15.73
C TRP A 177 17.59 7.15 -17.06
N GLU A 178 18.21 8.21 -17.58
CA GLU A 178 19.04 8.15 -18.80
C GLU A 178 20.26 7.26 -18.58
N ALA A 179 21.02 7.48 -17.51
CA ALA A 179 22.20 6.67 -17.16
C ALA A 179 21.80 5.22 -16.86
N PHE A 180 20.65 5.03 -16.19
CA PHE A 180 20.10 3.70 -15.87
C PHE A 180 19.75 2.91 -17.14
N VAL A 181 19.07 3.53 -18.10
CA VAL A 181 18.73 2.89 -19.40
C VAL A 181 19.99 2.57 -20.19
N ALA A 182 20.97 3.50 -20.25
CA ALA A 182 22.24 3.26 -20.94
C ALA A 182 23.01 2.07 -20.33
N ALA A 183 23.04 1.95 -19.00
CA ALA A 183 23.60 0.78 -18.33
C ALA A 183 22.78 -0.49 -18.61
N GLY A 184 21.45 -0.38 -18.67
CA GLY A 184 20.54 -1.48 -18.92
C GLY A 184 20.78 -2.18 -20.25
N GLN A 185 21.19 -1.46 -21.28
CA GLN A 185 21.57 -2.06 -22.57
C GLN A 185 22.78 -2.99 -22.45
N LYS A 186 23.70 -2.74 -21.50
CA LYS A 186 24.89 -3.59 -21.26
C LYS A 186 24.57 -4.82 -20.40
N VAL A 187 23.47 -4.77 -19.65
CA VAL A 187 23.04 -5.87 -18.76
C VAL A 187 22.37 -7.00 -19.55
N ARG A 188 21.79 -6.68 -20.71
CA ARG A 188 21.03 -7.64 -21.52
C ARG A 188 21.93 -8.79 -21.94
N GLN A 189 21.54 -10.01 -21.58
CA GLN A 189 22.27 -11.25 -21.91
C GLN A 189 21.28 -12.33 -22.35
N ASP A 190 21.69 -13.04 -23.38
CA ASP A 190 21.12 -14.29 -23.85
C ASP A 190 22.05 -15.40 -23.33
N PHE A 191 21.57 -16.25 -22.44
CA PHE A 191 22.40 -17.26 -21.77
C PHE A 191 22.58 -18.55 -22.57
N ASP A 192 21.60 -18.90 -23.40
CA ASP A 192 21.57 -20.15 -24.15
C ASP A 192 21.77 -19.97 -25.65
N GLY A 193 21.83 -18.74 -26.14
CA GLY A 193 22.11 -18.41 -27.53
C GLY A 193 20.92 -18.60 -28.48
N ASP A 194 19.69 -18.64 -27.96
CA ASP A 194 18.47 -18.81 -28.75
C ASP A 194 17.99 -17.52 -29.43
N GLY A 195 18.66 -16.39 -29.15
CA GLY A 195 18.31 -15.06 -29.65
C GLY A 195 17.33 -14.30 -28.78
N VAL A 196 16.87 -14.89 -27.68
CA VAL A 196 15.99 -14.26 -26.69
C VAL A 196 16.83 -13.73 -25.51
N VAL A 197 16.56 -12.53 -25.06
CA VAL A 197 17.27 -11.96 -23.91
C VAL A 197 16.68 -12.52 -22.62
N ASP A 198 17.52 -13.24 -21.86
CA ASP A 198 17.14 -13.84 -20.56
C ASP A 198 17.30 -12.88 -19.41
N ARG A 199 18.35 -12.05 -19.42
CA ARG A 199 18.65 -11.07 -18.36
C ARG A 199 18.34 -9.65 -18.77
N HIS A 200 17.64 -8.95 -17.90
CA HIS A 200 17.26 -7.55 -18.08
C HIS A 200 17.68 -6.69 -16.88
N MET A 201 17.69 -5.37 -17.08
CA MET A 201 18.08 -4.42 -16.05
C MET A 201 17.08 -4.37 -14.89
N ILE A 202 15.76 -4.36 -15.17
CA ILE A 202 14.74 -4.08 -14.18
C ILE A 202 13.47 -4.93 -14.38
N ASP A 203 12.82 -5.28 -13.29
CA ASP A 203 11.47 -5.84 -13.25
C ASP A 203 10.43 -4.72 -13.39
N LEU A 204 9.69 -4.70 -14.51
CA LEU A 204 8.57 -3.77 -14.74
C LEU A 204 7.40 -4.50 -15.40
N PRO A 205 6.15 -4.28 -14.90
CA PRO A 205 4.95 -4.81 -15.56
C PRO A 205 4.79 -4.26 -16.98
N SER A 206 4.62 -5.14 -17.95
CA SER A 206 4.47 -4.76 -19.36
C SER A 206 3.17 -3.98 -19.62
N ALA A 207 2.11 -4.26 -18.87
CA ALA A 207 0.82 -3.56 -18.92
C ALA A 207 0.77 -2.23 -18.12
N GLY A 208 1.91 -1.72 -17.63
CA GLY A 208 2.02 -0.49 -16.84
C GLY A 208 1.83 -0.73 -15.35
N GLY A 209 0.60 -0.88 -14.88
CA GLY A 209 0.29 -1.17 -13.48
C GLY A 209 1.02 -0.29 -12.46
N PHE A 210 1.50 -0.90 -11.37
CA PHE A 210 2.21 -0.18 -10.30
C PHE A 210 3.47 0.51 -10.80
N GLY A 211 4.19 -0.07 -11.77
CA GLY A 211 5.44 0.49 -12.29
C GLY A 211 5.21 1.86 -12.92
N LEU A 212 4.23 1.98 -13.81
CA LEU A 212 3.87 3.25 -14.43
C LEU A 212 3.37 4.27 -13.40
N THR A 213 2.50 3.84 -12.46
CA THR A 213 1.97 4.70 -11.39
C THR A 213 3.09 5.28 -10.52
N ILE A 214 4.08 4.48 -10.14
CA ILE A 214 5.23 4.92 -9.34
C ILE A 214 6.04 5.98 -10.08
N LEU A 215 6.29 5.81 -11.38
CA LEU A 215 7.06 6.75 -12.18
C LEU A 215 6.30 8.06 -12.45
N LEU A 216 4.98 8.00 -12.66
CA LEU A 216 4.12 9.19 -12.72
C LEU A 216 4.18 9.95 -11.40
N THR A 217 4.00 9.24 -10.27
CA THR A 217 4.04 9.83 -8.94
C THR A 217 5.40 10.41 -8.60
N GLN A 218 6.52 9.79 -9.02
CA GLN A 218 7.87 10.36 -8.89
C GLN A 218 7.95 11.74 -9.57
N ARG A 219 7.27 11.94 -10.68
CA ARG A 219 7.18 13.22 -11.40
C ARG A 219 6.16 14.21 -10.80
N GLY A 220 5.52 13.83 -9.69
CA GLY A 220 4.47 14.64 -9.06
C GLY A 220 3.11 14.58 -9.74
N ILE A 221 2.89 13.57 -10.60
CA ILE A 221 1.63 13.37 -11.30
C ILE A 221 0.77 12.41 -10.49
N GLY A 222 -0.36 12.90 -9.97
CA GLY A 222 -1.41 12.11 -9.33
C GLY A 222 -2.63 11.94 -10.23
N LEU A 223 -3.60 11.17 -9.76
CA LEU A 223 -4.91 11.08 -10.42
C LEU A 223 -5.75 12.32 -10.13
N PHE A 224 -5.63 12.85 -8.89
CA PHE A 224 -6.35 14.00 -8.41
C PHE A 224 -5.41 14.96 -7.66
N GLY A 225 -5.75 16.24 -7.65
CA GLY A 225 -5.09 17.26 -6.85
C GLY A 225 -5.79 17.50 -5.51
N SER A 226 -5.25 18.45 -4.73
CA SER A 226 -5.71 18.74 -3.36
C SER A 226 -7.14 19.27 -3.28
N GLN A 227 -7.66 19.81 -4.37
CA GLN A 227 -9.04 20.33 -4.46
C GLN A 227 -9.99 19.32 -5.10
N GLY A 228 -9.50 18.09 -5.38
CA GLY A 228 -10.27 17.02 -6.01
C GLY A 228 -10.39 17.16 -7.53
N GLU A 229 -9.62 18.03 -8.15
CA GLU A 229 -9.51 18.18 -9.60
C GLU A 229 -8.71 17.03 -10.24
N VAL A 230 -9.03 16.68 -11.46
CA VAL A 230 -8.27 15.68 -12.25
C VAL A 230 -6.92 16.26 -12.64
N THR A 231 -5.81 15.52 -12.39
CA THR A 231 -4.45 16.01 -12.61
C THR A 231 -3.60 15.11 -13.51
N PHE A 232 -4.09 13.97 -13.95
CA PHE A 232 -3.31 13.02 -14.75
C PHE A 232 -3.12 13.42 -16.21
N ASN A 233 -3.94 14.33 -16.76
CA ASN A 233 -3.87 14.74 -18.16
C ASN A 233 -2.94 15.95 -18.36
N VAL A 234 -1.64 15.68 -18.33
CA VAL A 234 -0.58 16.68 -18.53
C VAL A 234 0.48 16.14 -19.50
N PRO A 235 1.25 17.00 -20.20
CA PRO A 235 2.27 16.57 -21.15
C PRO A 235 3.28 15.56 -20.58
N LEU A 236 3.66 15.71 -19.31
CA LEU A 236 4.56 14.78 -18.62
C LEU A 236 4.00 13.37 -18.49
N THR A 237 2.66 13.19 -18.46
CA THR A 237 2.03 11.86 -18.49
C THR A 237 2.29 11.16 -19.82
N VAL A 238 2.10 11.89 -20.94
CA VAL A 238 2.39 11.37 -22.28
C VAL A 238 3.87 10.95 -22.39
N GLU A 239 4.77 11.82 -21.95
CA GLU A 239 6.22 11.55 -21.98
C GLU A 239 6.57 10.30 -21.15
N THR A 240 6.02 10.20 -19.94
CA THR A 240 6.28 9.07 -19.04
C THR A 240 5.73 7.76 -19.62
N MET A 241 4.52 7.78 -20.20
CA MET A 241 3.94 6.61 -20.87
C MET A 241 4.77 6.15 -22.07
N VAL A 242 5.23 7.08 -22.92
CA VAL A 242 6.11 6.77 -24.06
C VAL A 242 7.44 6.19 -23.58
N TRP A 243 8.07 6.84 -22.57
CA TRP A 243 9.30 6.33 -21.99
C TRP A 243 9.11 4.91 -21.42
N TYR A 244 8.04 4.68 -20.68
CA TYR A 244 7.73 3.39 -20.08
C TYR A 244 7.55 2.29 -21.14
N LEU A 245 6.84 2.60 -22.23
CA LEU A 245 6.66 1.71 -23.38
C LEU A 245 8.01 1.29 -23.99
N HIS A 246 8.93 2.24 -24.19
CA HIS A 246 10.26 1.95 -24.72
C HIS A 246 11.09 1.04 -23.80
N GLN A 247 10.85 1.10 -22.46
CA GLN A 247 11.57 0.23 -21.52
C GLN A 247 10.96 -1.16 -21.42
N THR A 248 9.67 -1.32 -21.73
CA THR A 248 8.92 -2.57 -21.54
C THR A 248 8.62 -3.31 -22.84
N HIS A 249 8.63 -2.63 -23.98
CA HIS A 249 8.29 -3.19 -25.29
C HIS A 249 9.39 -2.90 -26.33
N GLY A 250 9.35 -3.67 -27.41
CA GLY A 250 10.28 -3.53 -28.52
C GLY A 250 11.66 -4.17 -28.28
N PRO A 251 12.53 -4.15 -29.30
CA PRO A 251 13.79 -4.89 -29.27
C PRO A 251 14.86 -4.28 -28.34
N GLN A 252 14.69 -3.03 -27.95
CA GLN A 252 15.62 -2.32 -27.05
C GLN A 252 15.14 -2.25 -25.59
N LYS A 253 14.08 -2.95 -25.26
CA LYS A 253 13.56 -2.98 -23.88
C LYS A 253 14.63 -3.44 -22.89
N ILE A 254 14.68 -2.81 -21.71
CA ILE A 254 15.61 -3.17 -20.64
C ILE A 254 14.90 -3.88 -19.48
N SER A 255 13.59 -4.08 -19.58
CA SER A 255 12.82 -4.73 -18.54
C SER A 255 12.28 -6.10 -18.93
N THR A 256 12.03 -6.89 -17.91
CA THR A 256 11.22 -8.10 -17.96
C THR A 256 10.16 -8.05 -16.87
N GLU A 257 9.10 -8.80 -17.00
CA GLU A 257 8.06 -8.92 -15.96
C GLU A 257 8.27 -10.22 -15.20
N CYS A 258 8.65 -10.11 -13.93
CA CYS A 258 8.96 -11.28 -13.08
C CYS A 258 7.74 -11.78 -12.30
N GLY A 259 6.63 -11.00 -12.28
CA GLY A 259 5.41 -11.35 -11.56
C GLY A 259 5.53 -11.18 -10.05
N TRP A 260 4.84 -12.05 -9.30
CA TRP A 260 4.78 -12.05 -7.84
C TRP A 260 4.98 -13.46 -7.27
N GLY A 261 5.29 -13.55 -5.96
CA GLY A 261 5.45 -14.83 -5.28
C GLY A 261 6.62 -15.64 -5.82
N GLN A 262 6.41 -16.92 -6.07
CA GLN A 262 7.48 -17.85 -6.43
C GLN A 262 8.20 -17.49 -7.74
N SER A 263 7.50 -16.96 -8.75
CA SER A 263 8.12 -16.52 -10.00
C SER A 263 9.10 -15.37 -9.78
N LEU A 264 8.74 -14.39 -8.94
CA LEU A 264 9.61 -13.28 -8.55
C LEU A 264 10.83 -13.79 -7.77
N MET A 265 10.63 -14.68 -6.78
CA MET A 265 11.72 -15.26 -5.98
C MET A 265 12.73 -16.01 -6.86
N LYS A 266 12.22 -16.79 -7.83
CA LYS A 266 13.06 -17.48 -8.79
C LYS A 266 13.82 -16.49 -9.68
N ALA A 267 13.14 -15.49 -10.24
CA ALA A 267 13.77 -14.48 -11.08
C ALA A 267 14.86 -13.70 -10.34
N MET A 268 14.65 -13.34 -9.07
CA MET A 268 15.66 -12.73 -8.21
C MET A 268 16.87 -13.64 -7.98
N THR A 269 16.62 -14.91 -7.68
CA THR A 269 17.67 -15.91 -7.42
C THR A 269 18.51 -16.17 -8.66
N ASP A 270 17.87 -16.35 -9.81
CA ASP A 270 18.52 -16.62 -11.09
C ASP A 270 19.15 -15.37 -11.72
N GLY A 271 18.79 -14.18 -11.24
CA GLY A 271 19.29 -12.89 -11.76
C GLY A 271 18.74 -12.56 -13.15
N LEU A 272 17.45 -12.88 -13.39
CA LEU A 272 16.79 -12.53 -14.66
C LEU A 272 16.50 -11.03 -14.77
N ALA A 273 16.29 -10.36 -13.65
CA ALA A 273 16.35 -8.92 -13.53
C ALA A 273 17.33 -8.54 -12.43
N LEU A 274 18.05 -7.42 -12.58
CA LEU A 274 19.00 -6.96 -11.58
C LEU A 274 18.36 -6.03 -10.56
N PHE A 275 17.39 -5.21 -10.97
CA PHE A 275 16.72 -4.20 -10.15
C PHE A 275 15.22 -4.48 -10.01
N TYR A 276 14.71 -4.18 -8.82
CA TYR A 276 13.29 -4.36 -8.46
C TYR A 276 12.81 -3.11 -7.73
N ILE A 277 11.69 -2.55 -8.15
CA ILE A 277 11.07 -1.43 -7.45
C ILE A 277 10.57 -1.93 -6.08
N ALA A 278 11.02 -1.31 -5.00
CA ALA A 278 10.67 -1.71 -3.66
C ALA A 278 10.52 -0.51 -2.71
N PRO A 279 9.33 -0.27 -2.19
CA PRO A 279 9.17 0.49 -0.96
C PRO A 279 9.67 -0.34 0.23
N ASP A 280 9.71 0.27 1.39
CA ASP A 280 10.20 -0.30 2.64
C ASP A 280 9.54 -1.66 2.99
N TRP A 281 8.20 -1.78 2.92
CA TRP A 281 7.49 -3.04 3.18
C TRP A 281 7.89 -4.17 2.22
N ARG A 282 8.16 -3.86 0.94
CA ARG A 282 8.58 -4.88 -0.03
C ARG A 282 10.01 -5.34 0.23
N SER A 283 10.87 -4.47 0.76
CA SER A 283 12.22 -4.86 1.17
C SER A 283 12.20 -5.92 2.28
N TYR A 284 11.26 -5.83 3.21
CA TYR A 284 11.06 -6.87 4.22
C TYR A 284 10.62 -8.19 3.61
N LEU A 285 9.64 -8.16 2.69
CA LEU A 285 9.19 -9.38 1.99
C LEU A 285 10.33 -10.03 1.22
N ILE A 286 11.13 -9.25 0.49
CA ILE A 286 12.28 -9.77 -0.26
C ILE A 286 13.26 -10.48 0.68
N GLN A 287 13.62 -9.91 1.82
CA GLN A 287 14.56 -10.56 2.74
C GLN A 287 14.00 -11.84 3.38
N THR A 288 12.69 -11.95 3.53
CA THR A 288 12.04 -13.16 4.07
C THR A 288 11.83 -14.24 3.01
N ASP A 289 11.54 -13.83 1.78
CA ASP A 289 11.18 -14.72 0.69
C ASP A 289 12.41 -15.31 -0.03
N VAL A 290 13.53 -14.58 -0.08
CA VAL A 290 14.77 -15.04 -0.73
C VAL A 290 15.98 -14.95 0.20
N PRO A 291 15.98 -15.67 1.34
CA PRO A 291 17.04 -15.57 2.36
C PRO A 291 18.41 -16.00 1.85
N ASN A 292 18.47 -16.78 0.78
CA ASN A 292 19.70 -17.21 0.07
C ASN A 292 20.44 -16.04 -0.62
N LEU A 293 19.81 -14.87 -0.76
CA LEU A 293 20.43 -13.67 -1.31
C LEU A 293 20.99 -12.73 -0.22
N ARG A 294 21.04 -13.16 1.05
CA ARG A 294 21.69 -12.41 2.14
C ARG A 294 23.10 -11.98 1.75
N GLY A 295 23.39 -10.69 1.92
CA GLY A 295 24.70 -10.09 1.60
C GLY A 295 24.96 -9.88 0.10
N LYS A 296 23.98 -10.17 -0.76
CA LYS A 296 24.06 -9.96 -2.22
C LYS A 296 23.10 -8.89 -2.72
N MET A 297 22.28 -8.35 -1.84
CA MET A 297 21.27 -7.34 -2.16
C MET A 297 21.68 -5.98 -1.56
N LYS A 298 21.34 -4.90 -2.26
CA LYS A 298 21.44 -3.53 -1.78
C LYS A 298 20.23 -2.71 -2.24
N LEU A 299 20.06 -1.54 -1.61
CA LEU A 299 19.10 -0.53 -2.04
C LEU A 299 19.81 0.64 -2.69
N LEU A 300 19.13 1.22 -3.69
CA LEU A 300 19.50 2.43 -4.38
C LEU A 300 18.28 3.35 -4.47
N PRO A 301 18.37 4.67 -4.18
CA PRO A 301 17.30 5.60 -4.52
C PRO A 301 16.92 5.52 -5.99
N LEU A 302 15.65 5.77 -6.33
CA LEU A 302 15.24 5.79 -7.75
C LEU A 302 16.16 6.70 -8.56
N PRO A 303 16.49 6.36 -9.80
CA PRO A 303 17.11 7.32 -10.72
C PRO A 303 16.21 8.55 -10.89
N ALA A 304 16.77 9.74 -10.92
CA ALA A 304 16.02 10.96 -11.19
C ALA A 304 15.67 11.09 -12.68
N TRP A 305 14.61 11.80 -13.00
CA TRP A 305 14.28 12.15 -14.40
C TRP A 305 15.26 13.18 -14.99
N GLU A 306 15.82 14.01 -14.12
CA GLU A 306 16.84 15.02 -14.46
C GLU A 306 17.84 15.10 -13.31
N LYS A 307 19.05 15.55 -13.59
CA LYS A 307 20.11 15.64 -12.59
C LYS A 307 19.69 16.55 -11.41
N GLY A 308 19.78 16.00 -10.19
CA GLY A 308 19.34 16.68 -8.96
C GLY A 308 17.83 16.65 -8.72
N GLY A 309 17.06 15.97 -9.57
CA GLY A 309 15.63 15.76 -9.38
C GLY A 309 15.29 14.73 -8.30
N ARG A 310 14.00 14.53 -8.04
CA ARG A 310 13.48 13.61 -7.02
C ARG A 310 13.91 12.17 -7.29
N ARG A 311 14.45 11.52 -6.25
CA ARG A 311 14.96 10.15 -6.30
C ARG A 311 14.12 9.15 -5.49
N THR A 312 12.87 9.46 -5.27
CA THR A 312 11.91 8.56 -4.62
C THR A 312 10.51 8.78 -5.17
N SER A 313 9.63 7.89 -4.84
CA SER A 313 8.19 7.95 -5.10
C SER A 313 7.46 7.39 -3.87
N VAL A 314 6.19 7.07 -4.00
CA VAL A 314 5.43 6.36 -2.98
C VAL A 314 4.65 5.22 -3.60
N TRP A 315 4.60 4.08 -2.89
CA TRP A 315 3.79 2.94 -3.29
C TRP A 315 3.17 2.25 -2.07
N GLY A 316 1.84 2.26 -2.03
CA GLY A 316 1.06 1.77 -0.91
C GLY A 316 0.80 2.85 0.15
N GLY A 317 0.26 2.42 1.24
CA GLY A 317 -0.09 3.21 2.41
C GLY A 317 -1.19 2.56 3.22
N THR A 318 -1.11 2.75 4.53
CA THR A 318 -2.12 2.34 5.48
C THR A 318 -2.48 3.53 6.36
N GLY A 319 -3.76 3.70 6.65
CA GLY A 319 -4.24 4.68 7.61
C GLY A 319 -5.09 4.04 8.69
N LEU A 320 -4.88 4.43 9.94
CA LEU A 320 -5.70 4.02 11.06
C LEU A 320 -6.86 4.99 11.26
N ALA A 321 -8.05 4.54 10.98
CA ALA A 321 -9.28 5.29 11.19
C ALA A 321 -9.99 4.84 12.47
N ILE A 322 -10.62 5.78 13.16
CA ILE A 322 -11.56 5.51 14.25
C ILE A 322 -12.96 5.60 13.68
N THR A 323 -13.80 4.59 13.91
CA THR A 323 -15.17 4.65 13.41
C THR A 323 -16.01 5.62 14.27
N ARG A 324 -16.83 6.42 13.61
CA ARG A 324 -17.69 7.41 14.31
C ARG A 324 -18.70 6.73 15.25
N ALA A 325 -19.12 5.52 14.89
CA ALA A 325 -20.06 4.71 15.68
C ALA A 325 -19.44 4.12 16.96
N SER A 326 -18.12 4.21 17.14
CA SER A 326 -17.48 3.71 18.37
C SER A 326 -17.96 4.53 19.58
N PRO A 327 -18.45 3.87 20.63
CA PRO A 327 -18.81 4.53 21.89
C PRO A 327 -17.58 4.87 22.75
N LYS A 328 -16.38 4.43 22.34
CA LYS A 328 -15.12 4.52 23.10
C LYS A 328 -14.05 5.31 22.33
N GLN A 329 -14.42 6.41 21.67
CA GLN A 329 -13.55 7.19 20.79
C GLN A 329 -12.25 7.67 21.45
N ASP A 330 -12.29 8.04 22.74
CA ASP A 330 -11.08 8.49 23.45
C ASP A 330 -10.13 7.32 23.78
N LEU A 331 -10.65 6.16 24.12
CA LEU A 331 -9.85 4.95 24.29
C LEU A 331 -9.28 4.47 22.96
N ALA A 332 -10.07 4.55 21.88
CA ALA A 332 -9.61 4.27 20.52
C ALA A 332 -8.48 5.22 20.11
N TRP A 333 -8.59 6.53 20.44
CA TRP A 333 -7.52 7.50 20.21
C TRP A 333 -6.27 7.19 21.04
N ALA A 334 -6.42 6.78 22.30
CA ALA A 334 -5.30 6.35 23.12
C ALA A 334 -4.57 5.14 22.49
N LEU A 335 -5.32 4.16 21.96
CA LEU A 335 -4.74 3.02 21.23
C LEU A 335 -4.04 3.46 19.94
N ALA A 336 -4.64 4.38 19.17
CA ALA A 336 -4.02 4.93 17.97
C ALA A 336 -2.68 5.59 18.30
N LYS A 337 -2.59 6.38 19.38
CA LYS A 337 -1.35 6.99 19.84
C LYS A 337 -0.31 5.96 20.28
N PHE A 338 -0.74 4.94 21.01
CA PHE A 338 0.14 3.86 21.45
C PHE A 338 0.79 3.13 20.27
N LEU A 339 0.00 2.84 19.22
CA LEU A 339 0.49 2.12 18.05
C LEU A 339 1.29 3.00 17.06
N TYR A 340 0.95 4.31 16.93
CA TYR A 340 1.44 5.14 15.82
C TYR A 340 2.35 6.28 16.23
N PHE A 341 2.36 6.67 17.51
CA PHE A 341 3.14 7.80 18.03
C PHE A 341 4.04 7.46 19.22
N ASN A 342 4.13 6.17 19.60
CA ASN A 342 5.05 5.73 20.63
C ASN A 342 6.40 5.33 19.98
N PRO A 343 7.48 6.11 20.14
CA PRO A 343 8.76 5.83 19.48
C PRO A 343 9.29 4.42 19.77
N THR A 344 9.19 3.96 21.03
CA THR A 344 9.67 2.62 21.42
C THR A 344 8.95 1.51 20.66
N GLU A 345 7.63 1.60 20.53
CA GLU A 345 6.85 0.60 19.80
C GLU A 345 7.08 0.69 18.27
N LEU A 346 7.32 1.90 17.77
CA LEU A 346 7.68 2.12 16.35
C LEU A 346 9.06 1.52 16.02
N GLY A 347 10.05 1.67 16.91
CA GLY A 347 11.37 1.04 16.76
C GLY A 347 11.29 -0.49 16.69
N LYS A 348 10.59 -1.11 17.64
CA LYS A 348 10.36 -2.57 17.63
C LYS A 348 9.68 -3.03 16.34
N ARG A 349 8.63 -2.33 15.90
CA ARG A 349 7.89 -2.66 14.66
C ARG A 349 8.77 -2.51 13.42
N PHE A 350 9.64 -1.49 13.36
CA PHE A 350 10.57 -1.32 12.25
C PHE A 350 11.47 -2.54 12.08
N THR A 351 12.01 -3.11 13.14
CA THR A 351 12.87 -4.32 13.06
C THR A 351 12.14 -5.55 12.51
N GLU A 352 10.81 -5.58 12.60
CA GLU A 352 9.96 -6.70 12.17
C GLU A 352 9.32 -6.50 10.79
N THR A 353 9.36 -5.27 10.23
CA THR A 353 8.63 -4.94 9.01
C THR A 353 9.40 -4.12 8.00
N ASN A 354 10.53 -3.53 8.39
CA ASN A 354 11.28 -2.48 7.68
C ASN A 354 10.43 -1.22 7.37
N ILE A 355 9.18 -1.13 7.82
CA ILE A 355 8.27 -0.03 7.48
C ILE A 355 8.64 1.23 8.24
N LEU A 356 9.01 2.29 7.52
CA LEU A 356 9.33 3.59 8.09
C LEU A 356 8.03 4.28 8.57
N PRO A 357 7.87 4.53 9.88
CA PRO A 357 6.73 5.31 10.36
C PRO A 357 6.85 6.77 9.91
N PRO A 358 5.72 7.47 9.68
CA PRO A 358 5.77 8.88 9.31
C PRO A 358 6.09 9.78 10.51
N PHE A 359 6.04 9.26 11.74
CA PHE A 359 6.36 9.94 12.99
C PHE A 359 7.87 10.06 13.16
N LYS A 360 8.40 11.25 12.88
CA LYS A 360 9.84 11.53 12.77
C LYS A 360 10.62 11.35 14.05
N ASP A 361 9.98 11.51 15.21
CA ASP A 361 10.64 11.39 16.52
C ASP A 361 11.18 9.99 16.83
N ALA A 362 10.77 8.99 16.05
CA ALA A 362 11.29 7.63 16.18
C ALA A 362 12.59 7.38 15.39
N TRP A 363 12.92 8.20 14.39
CA TRP A 363 13.96 7.87 13.41
C TRP A 363 15.38 7.87 13.95
N ASP A 364 15.63 8.56 15.08
CA ASP A 364 16.94 8.60 15.72
C ASP A 364 17.21 7.38 16.64
N LEU A 365 16.22 6.50 16.83
CA LEU A 365 16.38 5.30 17.62
C LEU A 365 17.37 4.31 16.96
N SER A 366 18.05 3.52 17.79
CA SER A 366 19.06 2.54 17.36
C SER A 366 18.55 1.55 16.32
N GLU A 367 17.27 1.19 16.39
CA GLU A 367 16.60 0.26 15.48
C GLU A 367 16.60 0.76 14.04
N PHE A 368 16.43 2.07 13.83
CA PHE A 368 16.47 2.66 12.49
C PHE A 368 17.91 2.85 11.97
N GLN A 369 18.89 2.83 12.87
CA GLN A 369 20.31 2.99 12.54
C GLN A 369 21.04 1.65 12.41
N ALA A 370 20.38 0.53 12.72
CA ALA A 370 20.99 -0.80 12.67
C ALA A 370 21.33 -1.22 11.23
N PRO A 371 22.53 -1.80 11.00
CA PRO A 371 22.90 -2.32 9.70
C PRO A 371 22.13 -3.61 9.37
N SER A 372 21.66 -3.75 8.16
CA SER A 372 20.99 -4.96 7.66
C SER A 372 22.01 -5.91 7.04
N GLU A 373 22.17 -7.09 7.60
CA GLU A 373 23.03 -8.13 7.02
C GLU A 373 22.53 -8.58 5.65
N PHE A 374 21.21 -8.65 5.46
CA PHE A 374 20.63 -9.05 4.18
C PHE A 374 20.98 -8.02 3.08
N TYR A 375 20.94 -6.75 3.40
CA TYR A 375 21.25 -5.64 2.50
C TYR A 375 22.71 -5.16 2.64
N SER A 376 23.65 -6.10 2.78
CA SER A 376 25.09 -5.84 2.75
C SER A 376 25.57 -4.75 3.71
N GLY A 377 24.97 -4.66 4.89
CA GLY A 377 25.33 -3.69 5.93
C GLY A 377 24.70 -2.31 5.77
N GLN A 378 23.82 -2.07 4.78
CA GLN A 378 23.09 -0.80 4.67
C GLN A 378 22.16 -0.58 5.86
N ARG A 379 22.01 0.67 6.29
CA ARG A 379 21.13 1.10 7.38
C ARG A 379 19.78 1.52 6.79
N LEU A 380 18.87 0.57 6.63
CA LEU A 380 17.62 0.78 5.90
C LEU A 380 16.79 1.93 6.44
N GLY A 381 16.64 2.03 7.76
CA GLY A 381 15.88 3.11 8.39
C GLY A 381 16.46 4.49 8.07
N ALA A 382 17.78 4.63 8.12
CA ALA A 382 18.45 5.88 7.76
C ALA A 382 18.28 6.23 6.27
N GLU A 383 18.38 5.24 5.37
CA GLU A 383 18.18 5.46 3.93
C GLU A 383 16.73 5.89 3.62
N TYR A 384 15.75 5.23 4.23
CA TYR A 384 14.35 5.61 4.06
C TYR A 384 14.04 6.98 4.68
N ALA A 385 14.53 7.26 5.90
CA ALA A 385 14.34 8.55 6.57
C ALA A 385 14.90 9.73 5.75
N LYS A 386 16.02 9.53 5.05
CA LYS A 386 16.64 10.52 4.16
C LYS A 386 15.75 10.88 2.97
N LEU A 387 15.02 9.92 2.42
CA LEU A 387 14.12 10.09 1.28
C LEU A 387 12.70 10.53 1.69
N ALA A 388 12.31 10.30 2.92
CA ALA A 388 10.97 10.56 3.42
C ALA A 388 10.44 11.98 3.16
N PRO A 389 11.25 13.06 3.33
CA PRO A 389 10.80 14.43 3.04
C PRO A 389 10.48 14.68 1.56
N GLU A 390 11.12 13.91 0.66
CA GLU A 390 10.91 14.03 -0.80
C GLU A 390 9.74 13.21 -1.30
N THR A 391 9.14 12.36 -0.45
CA THR A 391 7.99 11.53 -0.84
C THR A 391 6.82 12.41 -1.27
N PRO A 392 6.33 12.28 -2.51
CA PRO A 392 5.30 13.16 -3.04
C PRO A 392 3.95 12.94 -2.36
N PRO A 393 3.12 13.98 -2.20
CA PRO A 393 1.73 13.81 -1.80
C PRO A 393 0.94 13.09 -2.90
N VAL A 394 -0.02 12.27 -2.47
CA VAL A 394 -0.99 11.60 -3.36
C VAL A 394 -2.36 11.81 -2.76
N TRP A 395 -3.25 12.42 -3.51
CA TRP A 395 -4.60 12.73 -3.08
C TRP A 395 -5.57 11.63 -3.50
N ASP A 396 -6.39 11.18 -2.58
CA ASP A 396 -7.45 10.21 -2.88
C ASP A 396 -8.77 10.91 -3.19
N SER A 397 -9.60 10.24 -3.96
CA SER A 397 -10.90 10.74 -4.42
C SER A 397 -11.92 9.60 -4.42
N PRO A 398 -13.22 9.88 -4.23
CA PRO A 398 -14.28 8.91 -4.47
C PRO A 398 -14.26 8.29 -5.88
N TYR A 399 -13.48 8.86 -6.78
CA TYR A 399 -13.38 8.47 -8.19
C TYR A 399 -12.01 7.91 -8.56
N SER A 400 -11.11 7.68 -7.59
CA SER A 400 -9.75 7.16 -7.83
C SER A 400 -9.76 5.87 -8.64
N GLY A 401 -10.61 4.90 -8.29
CA GLY A 401 -10.71 3.65 -9.06
C GLY A 401 -11.21 3.83 -10.49
N VAL A 402 -12.09 4.82 -10.75
CA VAL A 402 -12.57 5.14 -12.12
C VAL A 402 -11.43 5.78 -12.91
N ALA A 403 -10.72 6.74 -12.34
CA ALA A 403 -9.61 7.43 -12.98
C ALA A 403 -8.46 6.45 -13.28
N GLU A 404 -8.07 5.61 -12.31
CA GLU A 404 -7.06 4.57 -12.47
C GLU A 404 -7.40 3.62 -13.62
N GLY A 405 -8.64 3.12 -13.67
CA GLY A 405 -9.11 2.27 -14.77
C GLY A 405 -9.00 2.95 -16.12
N LYS A 406 -9.33 4.24 -16.21
CA LYS A 406 -9.21 5.00 -17.47
C LYS A 406 -7.75 5.25 -17.88
N VAL A 407 -6.88 5.62 -16.97
CA VAL A 407 -5.44 5.78 -17.26
C VAL A 407 -4.82 4.44 -17.70
N SER A 408 -5.21 3.33 -17.07
CA SER A 408 -4.78 1.98 -17.48
C SER A 408 -5.28 1.64 -18.89
N GLU A 409 -6.54 1.95 -19.24
CA GLU A 409 -7.07 1.77 -20.60
C GLU A 409 -6.27 2.57 -21.65
N VAL A 410 -5.90 3.83 -21.34
CA VAL A 410 -5.06 4.66 -22.21
C VAL A 410 -3.73 3.97 -22.48
N PHE A 411 -3.07 3.50 -21.42
CA PHE A 411 -1.78 2.83 -21.56
C PHE A 411 -1.87 1.54 -22.37
N LEU A 412 -2.87 0.68 -22.12
CA LEU A 412 -3.08 -0.55 -22.89
C LEU A 412 -3.34 -0.28 -24.38
N ARG A 413 -4.06 0.79 -24.72
CA ARG A 413 -4.25 1.21 -26.13
C ARG A 413 -2.94 1.70 -26.73
N ALA A 414 -2.12 2.40 -25.94
CA ALA A 414 -0.78 2.82 -26.36
C ALA A 414 0.14 1.62 -26.63
N VAL A 415 0.10 0.58 -25.80
CA VAL A 415 0.80 -0.70 -26.03
C VAL A 415 0.39 -1.30 -27.38
N GLY A 416 -0.92 -1.52 -27.62
CA GLY A 416 -1.40 -2.10 -28.88
C GLY A 416 -1.04 -1.26 -30.11
N HIS A 417 -1.04 0.07 -29.99
CA HIS A 417 -0.58 0.95 -31.07
C HIS A 417 0.92 0.81 -31.33
N TYR A 418 1.74 0.83 -30.28
CA TYR A 418 3.18 0.72 -30.38
C TYR A 418 3.63 -0.60 -31.01
N GLU A 419 3.00 -1.71 -30.66
CA GLU A 419 3.27 -3.02 -31.26
C GLU A 419 2.97 -3.08 -32.75
N GLN A 420 1.97 -2.32 -33.22
CA GLN A 420 1.55 -2.32 -34.63
C GLN A 420 2.26 -1.26 -35.48
N ARG A 421 2.59 -0.11 -34.91
CA ARG A 421 3.01 1.10 -35.65
C ARG A 421 4.27 1.78 -35.11
N GLY A 422 4.83 1.26 -33.99
CA GLY A 422 5.93 1.91 -33.29
C GLY A 422 5.55 3.31 -32.78
N ASP A 423 6.49 4.22 -32.86
CA ASP A 423 6.30 5.61 -32.38
C ASP A 423 5.44 6.50 -33.28
N LYS A 424 5.07 6.02 -34.49
CA LYS A 424 4.33 6.86 -35.44
C LYS A 424 2.91 7.16 -34.94
N GLY A 425 2.67 8.42 -34.55
CA GLY A 425 1.37 8.87 -34.02
C GLY A 425 1.05 8.41 -32.60
N LEU A 426 2.06 7.86 -31.85
CA LEU A 426 1.88 7.34 -30.51
C LEU A 426 1.54 8.44 -29.50
N ARG A 427 2.26 9.56 -29.55
CA ARG A 427 2.04 10.69 -28.63
C ARG A 427 0.67 11.32 -28.82
N GLU A 428 0.26 11.51 -30.06
CA GLU A 428 -1.09 12.02 -30.42
C GLU A 428 -2.20 11.07 -29.98
N LEU A 429 -1.98 9.76 -30.10
CA LEU A 429 -2.91 8.77 -29.58
C LEU A 429 -3.06 8.90 -28.06
N ILE A 430 -1.95 8.86 -27.32
CA ILE A 430 -1.97 8.93 -25.85
C ILE A 430 -2.67 10.21 -25.40
N GLN A 431 -2.33 11.38 -25.98
CA GLN A 431 -2.95 12.64 -25.61
C GLN A 431 -4.47 12.62 -25.84
N ARG A 432 -4.91 12.19 -27.01
CA ARG A 432 -6.34 12.08 -27.34
C ARG A 432 -7.08 11.15 -26.38
N GLU A 433 -6.50 10.01 -26.02
CA GLU A 433 -7.11 9.07 -25.11
C GLU A 433 -7.12 9.60 -23.66
N LEU A 434 -6.09 10.37 -23.23
CA LEU A 434 -6.08 11.09 -21.96
C LEU A 434 -7.17 12.16 -21.89
N ASP A 435 -7.37 12.95 -22.95
CA ASP A 435 -8.45 13.95 -23.05
C ASP A 435 -9.83 13.30 -22.90
N ALA A 436 -10.02 12.15 -23.54
CA ALA A 436 -11.24 11.37 -23.43
C ALA A 436 -11.44 10.79 -22.00
N ALA A 437 -10.36 10.30 -21.39
CA ALA A 437 -10.36 9.76 -20.02
C ALA A 437 -10.71 10.85 -18.99
N GLU A 438 -10.06 12.02 -19.05
CA GLU A 438 -10.36 13.16 -18.21
C GLU A 438 -11.81 13.62 -18.35
N SER A 439 -12.28 13.79 -19.60
CA SER A 439 -13.67 14.16 -19.89
C SER A 439 -14.65 13.15 -19.33
N TYR A 440 -14.32 11.87 -19.35
CA TYR A 440 -15.15 10.81 -18.76
C TYR A 440 -15.22 10.93 -17.25
N VAL A 441 -14.06 11.05 -16.57
CA VAL A 441 -13.97 11.18 -15.11
C VAL A 441 -14.74 12.42 -14.64
N ASN A 442 -14.54 13.57 -15.29
CA ASN A 442 -15.23 14.81 -14.97
C ASN A 442 -16.76 14.67 -15.11
N ARG A 443 -17.26 13.96 -16.15
CA ARG A 443 -18.71 13.67 -16.28
C ARG A 443 -19.24 12.78 -15.14
N VAL A 444 -18.46 11.78 -14.71
CA VAL A 444 -18.85 10.91 -13.58
C VAL A 444 -18.92 11.74 -12.29
N MET A 445 -17.93 12.58 -12.06
CA MET A 445 -17.89 13.49 -10.91
C MET A 445 -19.07 14.46 -10.89
N ALA A 446 -19.39 15.07 -12.02
CA ALA A 446 -20.51 16.01 -12.15
C ALA A 446 -21.90 15.40 -11.88
N ARG A 447 -22.05 14.08 -12.03
CA ARG A 447 -23.29 13.34 -11.74
C ARG A 447 -23.51 13.06 -10.25
N ASN A 448 -22.49 13.25 -9.41
CA ASN A 448 -22.61 13.03 -7.97
C ASN A 448 -23.35 14.19 -7.31
N VAL A 449 -24.66 14.05 -7.14
CA VAL A 449 -25.50 15.03 -6.44
C VAL A 449 -25.23 15.08 -4.93
N LEU A 450 -24.75 14.01 -4.32
CA LEU A 450 -24.46 13.91 -2.89
C LEU A 450 -23.23 14.74 -2.47
N GLY A 451 -22.25 14.91 -3.36
CA GLY A 451 -21.03 15.70 -3.09
C GLY A 451 -21.24 17.22 -3.21
N ARG A 452 -22.45 17.69 -3.61
CA ARG A 452 -22.75 19.11 -3.76
C ARG A 452 -23.36 19.73 -2.50
N THR A 453 -23.66 18.94 -1.48
CA THR A 453 -24.17 19.43 -0.19
C THR A 453 -22.98 19.71 0.74
N PRO A 454 -22.85 20.92 1.30
CA PRO A 454 -21.76 21.27 2.21
C PRO A 454 -21.73 20.42 3.47
#